data_1a7d07c8d2882ff967ad596a8132f60b
#
_entry.id   1a7d07c8d2882ff967ad596a8132f60b
#
_cell.length_a   1.000
_cell.length_b   1.000
_cell.length_c   1.000
_cell.angle_alpha   90.00
_cell.angle_beta   90.00
_cell.angle_gamma   90.00
#
_symmetry.space_group_name_H-M   'P 1'
#
loop_
_entity.id
_entity.type
_entity.pdbx_description
1 polymer ?
#
loop_
_entity_poly.entity_id
_entity_poly.type
_entity_poly.pdbx_seq_one_letter_code
_entity_poly.pdbx_strand_id
1 'polypeptide(L)'
;MYLKTLINSNGVPVFLPEMVGGRLWGFPYGVTTGVLTNLGSSADLSELYLVDMAQVIIGEAMNLIVDASQEAAYHDGSTIQAAFSLDQTVVRAIAEHDLGMRHDKAIGVLTDLSWKPGSV
;
A
#
# COMPACT_ATOMS: atom_id res chain seq x y z
N MET A 1 5.15 7.67 -12.84
CA MET A 1 3.91 6.98 -13.21
C MET A 1 3.73 7.09 -14.72
N TYR A 2 3.95 6.00 -15.43
CA TYR A 2 4.06 5.97 -16.90
C TYR A 2 2.75 6.23 -17.66
N LEU A 3 1.58 5.91 -17.08
CA LEU A 3 0.29 6.16 -17.74
C LEU A 3 0.09 7.64 -18.16
N LYS A 4 0.64 8.58 -17.39
CA LYS A 4 0.59 10.02 -17.73
C LYS A 4 1.43 10.39 -18.95
N THR A 5 2.44 9.57 -19.26
CA THR A 5 3.37 9.83 -20.37
C THR A 5 3.07 9.02 -21.61
N LEU A 6 2.05 8.13 -21.58
CA LEU A 6 1.62 7.39 -22.76
C LEU A 6 1.01 8.34 -23.78
N ILE A 7 1.61 8.34 -24.95
CA ILE A 7 1.16 9.11 -26.13
C ILE A 7 0.67 8.17 -27.23
N ASN A 8 -0.31 8.62 -27.99
CA ASN A 8 -0.73 7.91 -29.22
C ASN A 8 0.26 8.16 -30.37
N SER A 9 0.02 7.53 -31.52
CA SER A 9 0.84 7.72 -32.73
C SER A 9 0.94 9.16 -33.22
N ASN A 10 0.04 10.04 -32.80
CA ASN A 10 0.02 11.47 -33.15
C ASN A 10 0.70 12.35 -32.07
N GLY A 11 1.34 11.74 -31.06
CA GLY A 11 2.02 12.49 -30.00
C GLY A 11 1.09 13.07 -28.93
N VAL A 12 -0.19 12.68 -28.89
CA VAL A 12 -1.16 13.22 -27.94
C VAL A 12 -1.22 12.29 -26.72
N PRO A 13 -1.13 12.81 -25.47
CA PRO A 13 -1.29 12.02 -24.26
C PRO A 13 -2.67 11.40 -24.17
N VAL A 14 -2.73 10.08 -23.95
CA VAL A 14 -4.00 9.32 -23.96
C VAL A 14 -4.74 9.49 -22.64
N PHE A 15 -4.06 9.33 -21.50
CA PHE A 15 -4.68 9.31 -20.17
C PHE A 15 -4.43 10.58 -19.35
N LEU A 16 -3.49 11.42 -19.77
CA LEU A 16 -3.12 12.60 -19.01
C LEU A 16 -4.29 13.53 -18.68
N PRO A 17 -5.24 13.84 -19.61
CA PRO A 17 -6.36 14.73 -19.31
C PRO A 17 -7.24 14.24 -18.17
N GLU A 18 -7.57 12.94 -18.16
CA GLU A 18 -8.36 12.33 -17.08
C GLU A 18 -7.59 12.26 -15.76
N MET A 19 -6.31 11.88 -15.83
CA MET A 19 -5.47 11.69 -14.66
C MET A 19 -5.13 12.99 -13.94
N VAL A 20 -5.11 14.13 -14.63
CA VAL A 20 -5.01 15.45 -14.01
C VAL A 20 -6.23 15.74 -13.14
N GLY A 21 -7.42 15.28 -13.56
CA GLY A 21 -8.65 15.34 -12.78
C GLY A 21 -8.76 14.30 -11.65
N GLY A 22 -7.71 13.49 -11.40
CA GLY A 22 -7.73 12.45 -10.37
C GLY A 22 -8.58 11.23 -10.71
N ARG A 23 -8.90 11.04 -11.99
CA ARG A 23 -9.72 9.93 -12.48
C ARG A 23 -9.00 9.17 -13.59
N LEU A 24 -9.36 7.90 -13.72
CA LEU A 24 -8.97 7.03 -14.82
C LEU A 24 -10.20 6.22 -15.23
N TRP A 25 -10.63 6.34 -16.49
CA TRP A 25 -11.89 5.77 -17.00
C TRP A 25 -13.12 6.12 -16.15
N GLY A 26 -13.17 7.35 -15.64
CA GLY A 26 -14.26 7.83 -14.80
C GLY A 26 -14.16 7.42 -13.31
N PHE A 27 -13.28 6.48 -12.94
CA PHE A 27 -13.06 6.05 -11.56
C PHE A 27 -11.95 6.86 -10.87
N PRO A 28 -12.11 7.18 -9.57
CA PRO A 28 -11.01 7.77 -8.81
C PRO A 28 -9.86 6.76 -8.70
N TYR A 29 -8.61 7.22 -8.79
CA TYR A 29 -7.45 6.36 -8.65
C TYR A 29 -6.50 6.85 -7.56
N GLY A 30 -5.81 5.91 -6.94
CA GLY A 30 -4.72 6.15 -5.99
C GLY A 30 -3.43 5.52 -6.48
N VAL A 31 -2.31 6.10 -6.09
CA VAL A 31 -0.97 5.56 -6.37
C VAL A 31 -0.30 5.27 -5.05
N THR A 32 0.25 4.07 -4.93
CA THR A 32 0.97 3.64 -3.74
C THR A 32 2.29 2.97 -4.12
N THR A 33 3.27 3.07 -3.26
CA THR A 33 4.53 2.32 -3.36
C THR A 33 4.41 0.89 -2.81
N GLY A 34 3.27 0.54 -2.19
CA GLY A 34 3.01 -0.82 -1.70
C GLY A 34 2.74 -1.83 -2.81
N VAL A 35 2.33 -1.37 -4.01
CA VAL A 35 2.21 -2.24 -5.18
C VAL A 35 3.61 -2.45 -5.77
N LEU A 36 3.99 -3.72 -5.88
CA LEU A 36 5.31 -4.10 -6.40
C LEU A 36 5.45 -3.71 -7.88
N THR A 37 6.63 -3.27 -8.26
CA THR A 37 6.98 -2.89 -9.64
C THR A 37 8.11 -3.74 -10.21
N ASN A 38 8.49 -4.79 -9.50
CA ASN A 38 9.59 -5.70 -9.83
C ASN A 38 9.10 -7.16 -9.92
N LEU A 39 7.87 -7.35 -10.34
CA LEU A 39 7.30 -8.68 -10.58
C LEU A 39 7.78 -9.27 -11.91
N GLY A 40 7.54 -10.57 -12.08
CA GLY A 40 7.94 -11.32 -13.28
C GLY A 40 9.43 -11.66 -13.31
N SER A 41 9.82 -12.45 -14.33
CA SER A 41 11.20 -12.92 -14.48
C SER A 41 12.20 -11.80 -14.84
N SER A 42 11.73 -10.73 -15.44
CA SER A 42 12.55 -9.54 -15.78
C SER A 42 12.54 -8.46 -14.70
N ALA A 43 11.84 -8.68 -13.59
CA ALA A 43 11.69 -7.74 -12.49
C ALA A 43 11.24 -6.32 -12.95
N ASP A 44 10.31 -6.26 -13.91
CA ASP A 44 9.81 -5.01 -14.50
C ASP A 44 8.29 -4.98 -14.68
N LEU A 45 7.60 -5.96 -14.12
CA LEU A 45 6.15 -6.06 -14.15
C LEU A 45 5.53 -5.50 -12.87
N SER A 46 4.29 -5.07 -12.97
CA SER A 46 3.50 -4.53 -11.87
C SER A 46 2.04 -4.98 -12.00
N GLU A 47 1.20 -4.50 -11.09
CA GLU A 47 -0.22 -4.83 -11.02
C GLU A 47 -1.07 -3.57 -10.91
N LEU A 48 -2.31 -3.68 -11.35
CA LEU A 48 -3.36 -2.69 -11.17
C LEU A 48 -4.54 -3.35 -10.48
N TYR A 49 -5.03 -2.74 -9.44
CA TYR A 49 -6.18 -3.22 -8.67
C TYR A 49 -7.39 -2.34 -8.94
N LEU A 50 -8.51 -2.94 -9.30
CA LEU A 50 -9.82 -2.32 -9.33
C LEU A 50 -10.61 -2.83 -8.13
N VAL A 51 -10.95 -1.95 -7.21
CA VAL A 51 -11.57 -2.33 -5.93
C VAL A 51 -12.91 -1.61 -5.77
N ASP A 52 -13.97 -2.39 -5.48
CA ASP A 52 -15.22 -1.81 -4.98
C ASP A 52 -15.07 -1.49 -3.49
N MET A 53 -14.81 -0.22 -3.19
CA MET A 53 -14.60 0.26 -1.82
C MET A 53 -15.80 0.06 -0.90
N ALA A 54 -17.02 -0.09 -1.44
CA ALA A 54 -18.20 -0.38 -0.63
C ALA A 54 -18.21 -1.82 -0.07
N GLN A 55 -17.38 -2.70 -0.62
CA GLN A 55 -17.23 -4.08 -0.20
C GLN A 55 -15.99 -4.31 0.67
N VAL A 56 -15.19 -3.28 0.92
CA VAL A 56 -14.04 -3.36 1.83
C VAL A 56 -14.53 -3.20 3.26
N ILE A 57 -14.16 -4.16 4.10
CA ILE A 57 -14.49 -4.16 5.53
C ILE A 57 -13.19 -4.03 6.30
N ILE A 58 -13.16 -3.08 7.23
CA ILE A 58 -12.09 -2.95 8.20
C ILE A 58 -12.61 -3.49 9.52
N GLY A 59 -11.99 -4.56 10.01
CA GLY A 59 -12.23 -5.12 11.34
C GLY A 59 -11.26 -4.47 12.33
N GLU A 60 -11.77 -3.93 13.43
CA GLU A 60 -10.99 -3.40 14.52
C GLU A 60 -11.31 -4.22 15.77
N ALA A 61 -10.37 -5.08 16.19
CA ALA A 61 -10.55 -5.96 17.33
C ALA A 61 -10.20 -5.24 18.63
N MET A 62 -9.26 -4.31 18.59
CA MET A 62 -8.77 -3.59 19.76
C MET A 62 -8.44 -2.14 19.40
N ASN A 63 -9.01 -1.22 20.16
CA ASN A 63 -8.62 0.19 20.10
C ASN A 63 -7.16 0.37 20.57
N LEU A 64 -6.55 1.47 20.19
CA LEU A 64 -5.20 1.79 20.63
C LEU A 64 -5.11 1.80 22.16
N ILE A 65 -4.33 0.87 22.71
CA ILE A 65 -3.98 0.81 24.13
C ILE A 65 -2.54 1.29 24.28
N VAL A 66 -2.33 2.24 25.18
CA VAL A 66 -1.00 2.77 25.47
C VAL A 66 -0.70 2.51 26.95
N ASP A 67 0.38 1.77 27.20
CA ASP A 67 0.87 1.44 28.54
C ASP A 67 2.28 1.99 28.73
N ALA A 68 2.61 2.45 29.94
CA ALA A 68 3.95 2.87 30.30
C ALA A 68 4.45 2.07 31.50
N SER A 69 5.71 1.66 31.50
CA SER A 69 6.35 0.93 32.59
C SER A 69 7.83 1.28 32.72
N GLN A 70 8.29 1.40 33.95
CA GLN A 70 9.72 1.53 34.27
C GLN A 70 10.36 0.18 34.62
N GLU A 71 9.56 -0.84 34.89
CA GLU A 71 10.02 -2.19 35.24
C GLU A 71 10.06 -3.15 34.04
N ALA A 72 9.63 -2.68 32.87
CA ALA A 72 9.57 -3.49 31.66
C ALA A 72 10.97 -3.81 31.13
N ALA A 73 11.07 -4.96 30.45
CA ALA A 73 12.20 -5.28 29.60
C ALA A 73 11.77 -5.22 28.13
N TYR A 74 12.64 -4.76 27.25
CA TYR A 74 12.41 -4.69 25.83
C TYR A 74 13.59 -5.25 25.03
N HIS A 75 13.35 -5.68 23.82
CA HIS A 75 14.38 -6.16 22.91
C HIS A 75 14.77 -5.03 21.94
N ASP A 76 16.04 -4.63 21.93
CA ASP A 76 16.55 -3.53 21.10
C ASP A 76 16.94 -3.95 19.66
N GLY A 77 16.64 -5.21 19.30
CA GLY A 77 17.06 -5.83 18.03
C GLY A 77 18.22 -6.79 18.17
N SER A 78 19.03 -6.69 19.22
CA SER A 78 20.17 -7.56 19.49
C SER A 78 20.14 -8.20 20.89
N THR A 79 19.78 -7.44 21.92
CA THR A 79 19.78 -7.89 23.32
C THR A 79 18.51 -7.48 24.04
N ILE A 80 18.25 -8.14 25.18
CA ILE A 80 17.19 -7.75 26.09
C ILE A 80 17.73 -6.67 27.04
N GLN A 81 17.08 -5.51 27.06
CA GLN A 81 17.37 -4.39 27.90
C GLN A 81 16.33 -4.27 29.03
N ALA A 82 16.79 -4.08 30.27
CA ALA A 82 15.91 -3.82 31.39
C ALA A 82 15.77 -2.30 31.60
N ALA A 83 14.56 -1.78 31.47
CA ALA A 83 14.30 -0.33 31.59
C ALA A 83 14.75 0.24 32.94
N PHE A 84 14.53 -0.49 34.02
CA PHE A 84 14.93 -0.08 35.38
C PHE A 84 16.44 0.14 35.52
N SER A 85 17.27 -0.76 34.96
CA SER A 85 18.72 -0.67 35.05
C SER A 85 19.31 0.49 34.23
N LEU A 86 18.55 1.01 33.27
CA LEU A 86 18.95 2.09 32.37
C LEU A 86 18.26 3.42 32.69
N ASP A 87 17.52 3.49 33.79
CA ASP A 87 16.71 4.67 34.20
C ASP A 87 15.79 5.15 33.06
N GLN A 88 15.11 4.20 32.39
CA GLN A 88 14.25 4.45 31.25
C GLN A 88 12.78 4.12 31.54
N THR A 89 11.88 4.83 30.89
CA THR A 89 10.46 4.48 30.83
C THR A 89 10.14 3.92 29.44
N VAL A 90 9.62 2.69 29.41
CA VAL A 90 9.16 2.05 28.18
C VAL A 90 7.68 2.35 27.99
N VAL A 91 7.32 2.81 26.78
CA VAL A 91 5.94 3.02 26.36
C VAL A 91 5.60 1.98 25.28
N ARG A 92 4.52 1.24 25.49
CA ARG A 92 4.01 0.25 24.55
C ARG A 92 2.66 0.73 24.01
N ALA A 93 2.51 0.71 22.69
CA ALA A 93 1.25 0.94 22.00
C ALA A 93 0.83 -0.32 21.26
N ILE A 94 -0.41 -0.76 21.46
CA ILE A 94 -0.98 -1.94 20.82
C ILE A 94 -2.26 -1.52 20.10
N ALA A 95 -2.40 -1.89 18.83
CA ALA A 95 -3.63 -1.79 18.06
C ALA A 95 -3.76 -3.05 17.20
N GLU A 96 -4.97 -3.56 17.08
CA GLU A 96 -5.27 -4.72 16.24
C GLU A 96 -6.36 -4.34 15.25
N HIS A 97 -6.04 -4.44 13.97
CA HIS A 97 -6.99 -4.24 12.87
C HIS A 97 -6.67 -5.20 11.74
N ASP A 98 -7.70 -5.54 10.99
CA ASP A 98 -7.62 -6.39 9.82
C ASP A 98 -8.46 -5.81 8.69
N LEU A 99 -8.18 -6.21 7.47
CA LEU A 99 -8.89 -5.76 6.29
C LEU A 99 -9.36 -6.98 5.51
N GLY A 100 -10.65 -7.01 5.22
CA GLY A 100 -11.27 -8.09 4.45
C GLY A 100 -12.18 -7.57 3.35
N MET A 101 -12.46 -8.44 2.39
CA MET A 101 -13.46 -8.19 1.35
C MET A 101 -14.74 -8.92 1.69
N ARG A 102 -15.88 -8.25 1.55
CA ARG A 102 -17.20 -8.85 1.79
C ARG A 102 -17.54 -9.92 0.76
N HIS A 103 -17.06 -9.75 -0.47
CA HIS A 103 -17.26 -10.67 -1.57
C HIS A 103 -15.95 -10.85 -2.35
N ASP A 104 -15.62 -12.08 -2.73
CA ASP A 104 -14.39 -12.42 -3.48
C ASP A 104 -14.29 -11.69 -4.83
N LYS A 105 -15.43 -11.33 -5.43
CA LYS A 105 -15.49 -10.63 -6.72
C LYS A 105 -15.43 -9.11 -6.61
N ALA A 106 -15.27 -8.57 -5.41
CA ALA A 106 -15.23 -7.13 -5.19
C ALA A 106 -13.87 -6.49 -5.54
N ILE A 107 -12.90 -7.31 -5.89
CA ILE A 107 -11.58 -6.89 -6.33
C ILE A 107 -11.24 -7.55 -7.66
N GLY A 108 -10.81 -6.78 -8.63
CA GLY A 108 -10.20 -7.24 -9.87
C GLY A 108 -8.73 -6.87 -9.89
N VAL A 109 -7.88 -7.80 -10.30
CA VAL A 109 -6.44 -7.58 -10.41
C VAL A 109 -6.04 -7.77 -11.87
N LEU A 110 -5.35 -6.78 -12.42
CA LEU A 110 -4.69 -6.87 -13.71
C LEU A 110 -3.19 -7.04 -13.45
N THR A 111 -2.68 -8.20 -13.80
CA THR A 111 -1.29 -8.62 -13.59
C THR A 111 -0.45 -8.40 -14.85
N ASP A 112 0.85 -8.57 -14.73
CA ASP A 112 1.82 -8.54 -15.82
C ASP A 112 1.86 -7.22 -16.61
N LEU A 113 1.59 -6.10 -15.92
CA LEU A 113 1.66 -4.78 -16.52
C LEU A 113 3.11 -4.31 -16.64
N SER A 114 3.60 -4.16 -17.84
CA SER A 114 4.87 -3.48 -18.10
C SER A 114 4.63 -1.98 -18.26
N TRP A 115 5.22 -1.20 -17.35
CA TRP A 115 5.15 0.26 -17.42
C TRP A 115 6.26 0.88 -18.27
N LYS A 116 7.10 0.08 -18.88
CA LYS A 116 8.12 0.60 -19.79
C LYS A 116 7.46 1.12 -21.08
N PRO A 117 7.89 2.28 -21.60
CA PRO A 117 7.50 2.67 -22.93
C PRO A 117 7.98 1.55 -23.88
N GLY A 118 7.06 0.98 -24.63
CA GLY A 118 7.39 -0.06 -25.60
C GLY A 118 8.51 0.44 -26.50
N SER A 119 9.58 -0.32 -26.59
CA SER A 119 10.53 -0.15 -27.71
C SER A 119 9.77 -0.49 -28.98
N VAL A 120 9.47 0.51 -29.77
CA VAL A 120 8.96 0.41 -31.14
C VAL A 120 10.06 -0.15 -31.99
#